data_b9f5adeadd92663716acc46272a852c0
#
_entry.id   b9f5adeadd92663716acc46272a852c0
#
_cell.length_a   1.000
_cell.length_b   1.000
_cell.length_c   1.000
_cell.angle_alpha   90.00
_cell.angle_beta   90.00
_cell.angle_gamma   90.00
#
_symmetry.space_group_name_H-M   'P 1'
#
loop_
_entity.id
_entity.type
_entity.pdbx_description
1 polymer ?
#
loop_
_entity_poly.entity_id
_entity_poly.type
_entity_poly.pdbx_seq_one_letter_code
_entity_poly.pdbx_strand_id
1 'polypeptide(L)'
;MFLSAFYIYLWVMIVIAIATFITLYHVEAGYGMLRNEKWGKTISNRWAWFFMELPIFVAMIILWLSSPHKGNIVPIVFLLIFQSHYIQRTLIFPFLLKGKGRMPIGIMCLGISFNILNAMMQGYWIFHVAYIQDSPALFVQAGTSWFHSWQFILGTCLFVAGYFINLRSDYIIRHLRKDPNDTKHYFPKGFMFKYVTSANYFGELVEWLGFAILTWSVPGLVFFVWTFANLVPRANAIYKRYQIEFPEEMKSRKLKRVIPFIY
;
A
#
# COMPACT_ATOMS: atom_id res chain seq x y z
N MET A 1 26.07 -9.76 13.83
CA MET A 1 24.93 -10.59 14.29
C MET A 1 23.57 -9.89 14.11
N PHE A 2 23.36 -8.70 14.61
CA PHE A 2 22.07 -8.01 14.56
C PHE A 2 21.63 -7.63 13.13
N LEU A 3 22.54 -7.03 12.34
CA LEU A 3 22.29 -6.68 10.94
C LEU A 3 21.96 -7.92 10.09
N SER A 4 22.68 -9.02 10.31
CA SER A 4 22.41 -10.28 9.61
C SER A 4 21.02 -10.85 9.94
N ALA A 5 20.59 -10.78 11.20
CA ALA A 5 19.24 -11.22 11.60
C ALA A 5 18.15 -10.37 10.93
N PHE A 6 18.36 -9.07 10.78
CA PHE A 6 17.45 -8.18 10.08
C PHE A 6 17.35 -8.54 8.59
N TYR A 7 18.46 -8.84 7.91
CA TYR A 7 18.42 -9.28 6.51
C TYR A 7 17.75 -10.66 6.35
N ILE A 8 17.94 -11.59 7.29
CA ILE A 8 17.20 -12.87 7.29
C ILE A 8 15.70 -12.58 7.39
N TYR A 9 15.28 -11.67 8.26
CA TYR A 9 13.88 -11.24 8.35
C TYR A 9 13.36 -10.70 7.01
N LEU A 10 14.12 -9.85 6.31
CA LEU A 10 13.72 -9.34 4.99
C LEU A 10 13.58 -10.46 3.95
N TRP A 11 14.48 -11.45 3.97
CA TRP A 11 14.36 -12.63 3.10
C TRP A 11 13.11 -13.45 3.38
N VAL A 12 12.77 -13.66 4.64
CA VAL A 12 11.52 -14.33 5.03
C VAL A 12 10.32 -13.54 4.49
N MET A 13 10.34 -12.21 4.61
CA MET A 13 9.29 -11.36 4.07
C MET A 13 9.16 -11.47 2.54
N ILE A 14 10.26 -11.58 1.79
CA ILE A 14 10.22 -11.80 0.34
C ILE A 14 9.59 -13.16 0.02
N VAL A 15 9.98 -14.23 0.72
CA VAL A 15 9.40 -15.57 0.51
C VAL A 15 7.89 -15.57 0.74
N ILE A 16 7.43 -14.91 1.82
CA ILE A 16 6.00 -14.80 2.10
C ILE A 16 5.30 -13.92 1.04
N ALA A 17 5.95 -12.86 0.52
CA ALA A 17 5.40 -12.06 -0.57
C ALA A 17 5.19 -12.90 -1.84
N ILE A 18 6.15 -13.73 -2.21
CA ILE A 18 6.05 -14.64 -3.37
C ILE A 18 4.90 -15.65 -3.15
N ALA A 19 4.81 -16.24 -1.96
CA ALA A 19 3.73 -17.15 -1.62
C ALA A 19 2.35 -16.45 -1.69
N THR A 20 2.27 -15.21 -1.19
CA THR A 20 1.05 -14.38 -1.25
C THR A 20 0.67 -14.09 -2.71
N PHE A 21 1.63 -13.71 -3.55
CA PHE A 21 1.40 -13.45 -4.98
C PHE A 21 0.79 -14.66 -5.68
N ILE A 22 1.39 -15.82 -5.49
CA ILE A 22 0.89 -17.08 -6.08
C ILE A 22 -0.50 -17.41 -5.55
N THR A 23 -0.68 -17.35 -4.23
CA THR A 23 -1.95 -17.68 -3.58
C THR A 23 -3.09 -16.78 -4.06
N LEU A 24 -2.87 -15.47 -4.22
CA LEU A 24 -3.89 -14.52 -4.64
C LEU A 24 -4.33 -14.65 -6.12
N TYR A 25 -3.59 -15.39 -6.95
CA TYR A 25 -4.08 -15.79 -8.28
C TYR A 25 -5.06 -16.94 -8.23
N HIS A 26 -5.03 -17.76 -7.17
CA HIS A 26 -5.91 -18.92 -6.99
C HIS A 26 -7.03 -18.68 -6.00
N VAL A 27 -6.78 -17.83 -5.00
CA VAL A 27 -7.75 -17.53 -3.93
C VAL A 27 -8.01 -16.02 -3.91
N GLU A 28 -9.23 -15.62 -4.30
CA GLU A 28 -9.63 -14.22 -4.26
C GLU A 28 -9.76 -13.73 -2.81
N ALA A 29 -9.10 -12.63 -2.49
CA ALA A 29 -9.28 -11.96 -1.20
C ALA A 29 -10.69 -11.38 -1.12
N GLY A 30 -11.56 -12.00 -0.33
CA GLY A 30 -13.01 -11.83 -0.34
C GLY A 30 -13.51 -10.54 0.32
N TYR A 31 -12.97 -9.37 -0.04
CA TYR A 31 -13.48 -8.07 0.42
C TYR A 31 -13.63 -7.06 -0.73
N GLY A 32 -14.35 -5.97 -0.48
CA GLY A 32 -14.68 -4.99 -1.50
C GLY A 32 -15.57 -5.60 -2.59
N MET A 33 -15.24 -5.37 -3.85
CA MET A 33 -15.95 -5.92 -5.01
C MET A 33 -15.85 -7.45 -5.11
N LEU A 34 -14.80 -8.05 -4.55
CA LEU A 34 -14.56 -9.50 -4.56
C LEU A 34 -15.12 -10.21 -3.32
N ARG A 35 -15.95 -9.54 -2.52
CA ARG A 35 -16.52 -10.12 -1.31
C ARG A 35 -17.26 -11.42 -1.60
N ASN A 36 -16.98 -12.45 -0.78
CA ASN A 36 -17.70 -13.72 -0.78
C ASN A 36 -17.89 -14.22 0.67
N GLU A 37 -18.81 -15.16 0.87
CA GLU A 37 -19.19 -15.68 2.20
C GLU A 37 -18.21 -16.72 2.76
N LYS A 38 -17.29 -17.22 1.93
CA LYS A 38 -16.32 -18.26 2.32
C LYS A 38 -15.36 -17.82 3.43
N TRP A 39 -15.19 -16.51 3.63
CA TRP A 39 -14.27 -15.93 4.60
C TRP A 39 -14.87 -15.72 6.00
N GLY A 40 -16.09 -16.23 6.26
CA GLY A 40 -16.72 -16.27 7.57
C GLY A 40 -17.24 -14.92 8.09
N LYS A 41 -17.15 -14.71 9.41
CA LYS A 41 -17.71 -13.54 10.09
C LYS A 41 -17.09 -12.23 9.55
N THR A 42 -17.94 -11.20 9.44
CA THR A 42 -17.56 -9.91 8.88
C THR A 42 -17.82 -8.76 9.84
N ILE A 43 -17.04 -7.70 9.71
CA ILE A 43 -17.20 -6.41 10.39
C ILE A 43 -17.46 -5.30 9.36
N SER A 44 -17.99 -4.16 9.77
CA SER A 44 -18.12 -2.98 8.90
C SER A 44 -16.78 -2.59 8.26
N ASN A 45 -16.78 -2.29 6.95
CA ASN A 45 -15.58 -1.85 6.24
C ASN A 45 -14.87 -0.67 6.92
N ARG A 46 -15.64 0.28 7.45
CA ARG A 46 -15.11 1.45 8.16
C ARG A 46 -14.19 1.03 9.30
N TRP A 47 -14.69 0.20 10.20
CA TRP A 47 -13.92 -0.26 11.36
C TRP A 47 -12.84 -1.26 10.98
N ALA A 48 -13.10 -2.10 9.98
CA ALA A 48 -12.09 -3.04 9.48
C ALA A 48 -10.84 -2.29 8.96
N TRP A 49 -11.02 -1.28 8.11
CA TRP A 49 -9.91 -0.46 7.61
C TRP A 49 -9.22 0.31 8.74
N PHE A 50 -9.98 0.93 9.63
CA PHE A 50 -9.39 1.65 10.75
C PHE A 50 -8.48 0.76 11.60
N PHE A 51 -8.98 -0.40 12.07
CA PHE A 51 -8.20 -1.31 12.90
C PHE A 51 -7.07 -2.01 12.14
N MET A 52 -7.23 -2.23 10.86
CA MET A 52 -6.21 -2.84 10.02
C MET A 52 -4.99 -1.93 9.85
N GLU A 53 -5.20 -0.63 9.66
CA GLU A 53 -4.13 0.34 9.37
C GLU A 53 -3.58 1.01 10.63
N LEU A 54 -4.32 1.02 11.74
CA LEU A 54 -3.90 1.65 13.00
C LEU A 54 -2.56 1.13 13.55
N PRO A 55 -2.26 -0.17 13.52
CA PRO A 55 -1.00 -0.69 14.08
C PRO A 55 0.25 -0.09 13.46
N ILE A 56 0.32 0.02 12.14
CA ILE A 56 1.51 0.58 11.48
C ILE A 56 1.62 2.08 11.74
N PHE A 57 0.49 2.80 11.73
CA PHE A 57 0.46 4.23 12.06
C PHE A 57 1.05 4.49 13.45
N VAL A 58 0.62 3.72 14.46
CA VAL A 58 1.09 3.86 15.85
C VAL A 58 2.51 3.34 16.01
N ALA A 59 2.83 2.17 15.45
CA ALA A 59 4.14 1.55 15.59
C ALA A 59 5.28 2.41 15.02
N MET A 60 5.06 3.08 13.88
CA MET A 60 6.05 3.99 13.31
C MET A 60 6.37 5.16 14.26
N ILE A 61 5.36 5.70 14.95
CA ILE A 61 5.56 6.77 15.95
C ILE A 61 6.33 6.24 17.16
N ILE A 62 5.96 5.05 17.65
CA ILE A 62 6.65 4.42 18.79
C ILE A 62 8.13 4.15 18.46
N LEU A 63 8.42 3.59 17.28
CA LEU A 63 9.77 3.31 16.83
C LEU A 63 10.60 4.58 16.67
N TRP A 64 10.01 5.66 16.17
CA TRP A 64 10.67 6.96 16.13
C TRP A 64 10.98 7.51 17.53
N LEU A 65 9.99 7.52 18.42
CA LEU A 65 10.15 8.04 19.78
C LEU A 65 11.18 7.24 20.61
N SER A 66 11.29 5.93 20.37
CA SER A 66 12.26 5.04 21.05
C SER A 66 13.68 5.17 20.49
N SER A 67 13.87 5.83 19.36
CA SER A 67 15.17 5.96 18.72
C SER A 67 16.08 6.97 19.44
N PRO A 68 17.36 6.66 19.66
CA PRO A 68 18.35 7.64 20.08
C PRO A 68 18.61 8.70 18.99
N HIS A 69 18.24 8.42 17.73
CA HIS A 69 18.42 9.28 16.56
C HIS A 69 17.14 10.06 16.17
N LYS A 70 16.14 10.11 17.05
CA LYS A 70 14.82 10.74 16.77
C LYS A 70 14.87 12.23 16.40
N GLY A 71 15.96 12.93 16.72
CA GLY A 71 16.19 14.32 16.33
C GLY A 71 16.76 14.51 14.92
N ASN A 72 17.17 13.45 14.23
CA ASN A 72 17.75 13.56 12.90
C ASN A 72 16.67 13.90 11.86
N ILE A 73 16.91 14.96 11.08
CA ILE A 73 15.90 15.52 10.19
C ILE A 73 15.53 14.58 9.03
N VAL A 74 16.50 13.81 8.48
CA VAL A 74 16.23 12.93 7.33
C VAL A 74 15.23 11.82 7.67
N PRO A 75 15.41 11.01 8.74
CA PRO A 75 14.41 10.04 9.15
C PRO A 75 13.07 10.66 9.59
N ILE A 76 13.07 11.90 10.13
CA ILE A 76 11.82 12.61 10.41
C ILE A 76 11.06 12.90 9.11
N VAL A 77 11.74 13.35 8.06
CA VAL A 77 11.12 13.59 6.75
C VAL A 77 10.59 12.29 6.16
N PHE A 78 11.35 11.18 6.26
CA PHE A 78 10.86 9.86 5.84
C PHE A 78 9.62 9.44 6.62
N LEU A 79 9.58 9.66 7.93
CA LEU A 79 8.40 9.41 8.75
C LEU A 79 7.20 10.22 8.27
N LEU A 80 7.37 11.51 8.03
CA LEU A 80 6.27 12.39 7.60
C LEU A 80 5.73 11.98 6.24
N ILE A 81 6.60 11.64 5.30
CA ILE A 81 6.20 11.11 3.97
C ILE A 81 5.42 9.80 4.14
N PHE A 82 5.94 8.86 4.91
CA PHE A 82 5.29 7.58 5.17
C PHE A 82 3.94 7.74 5.88
N GLN A 83 3.91 8.57 6.93
CA GLN A 83 2.70 8.81 7.71
C GLN A 83 1.63 9.60 6.95
N SER A 84 1.99 10.38 5.92
CA SER A 84 0.99 11.05 5.08
C SER A 84 0.02 10.04 4.43
N HIS A 85 0.54 8.91 3.97
CA HIS A 85 -0.29 7.80 3.48
C HIS A 85 -1.13 7.17 4.60
N TYR A 86 -0.51 6.83 5.73
CA TYR A 86 -1.21 6.11 6.80
C TYR A 86 -2.20 6.99 7.58
N ILE A 87 -1.97 8.30 7.70
CA ILE A 87 -3.00 9.25 8.18
C ILE A 87 -4.24 9.16 7.28
N GLN A 88 -4.05 9.20 5.99
CA GLN A 88 -5.15 9.10 5.03
C GLN A 88 -5.85 7.74 5.13
N ARG A 89 -5.10 6.63 5.18
CA ARG A 89 -5.65 5.26 5.21
C ARG A 89 -6.32 4.92 6.52
N THR A 90 -5.80 5.40 7.65
CA THR A 90 -6.30 5.09 9.00
C THR A 90 -7.42 6.05 9.44
N LEU A 91 -7.18 7.36 9.29
CA LEU A 91 -8.02 8.37 9.92
C LEU A 91 -9.00 9.05 8.97
N ILE A 92 -8.78 9.01 7.66
CA ILE A 92 -9.60 9.72 6.68
C ILE A 92 -10.41 8.76 5.82
N PHE A 93 -9.74 7.85 5.11
CA PHE A 93 -10.37 6.95 4.14
C PHE A 93 -11.52 6.12 4.72
N PRO A 94 -11.41 5.47 5.91
CA PRO A 94 -12.48 4.64 6.45
C PRO A 94 -13.78 5.42 6.69
N PHE A 95 -13.65 6.69 7.09
CA PHE A 95 -14.79 7.55 7.40
C PHE A 95 -15.40 8.21 6.16
N LEU A 96 -14.69 8.20 5.03
CA LEU A 96 -15.21 8.62 3.73
C LEU A 96 -15.90 7.48 2.97
N LEU A 97 -15.81 6.23 3.43
CA LEU A 97 -16.46 5.10 2.78
C LEU A 97 -17.98 5.23 2.84
N LYS A 98 -18.61 5.12 1.68
CA LYS A 98 -20.08 5.12 1.52
C LYS A 98 -20.61 3.69 1.49
N GLY A 99 -21.86 3.51 1.94
CA GLY A 99 -22.56 2.23 1.90
C GLY A 99 -22.28 1.31 3.10
N LYS A 100 -22.95 0.17 3.07
CA LYS A 100 -22.95 -0.85 4.17
C LYS A 100 -21.95 -2.00 3.89
N GLY A 101 -20.83 -1.69 3.22
CA GLY A 101 -19.79 -2.68 2.93
C GLY A 101 -19.24 -3.34 4.19
N ARG A 102 -18.90 -4.62 4.07
CA ARG A 102 -18.35 -5.41 5.17
C ARG A 102 -17.09 -6.14 4.74
N MET A 103 -16.15 -6.34 5.66
CA MET A 103 -14.89 -7.06 5.47
C MET A 103 -14.84 -8.27 6.40
N PRO A 104 -14.37 -9.43 5.92
CA PRO A 104 -14.11 -10.58 6.78
C PRO A 104 -13.07 -10.29 7.85
N ILE A 105 -13.33 -10.72 9.08
CA ILE A 105 -12.43 -10.51 10.23
C ILE A 105 -11.06 -11.15 9.96
N GLY A 106 -11.03 -12.33 9.34
CA GLY A 106 -9.77 -13.00 8.99
C GLY A 106 -8.88 -12.14 8.08
N ILE A 107 -9.47 -11.46 7.09
CA ILE A 107 -8.72 -10.56 6.20
C ILE A 107 -8.21 -9.34 6.97
N MET A 108 -9.03 -8.76 7.85
CA MET A 108 -8.59 -7.68 8.73
C MET A 108 -7.40 -8.10 9.61
N CYS A 109 -7.46 -9.29 10.21
CA CYS A 109 -6.37 -9.82 11.04
C CYS A 109 -5.07 -10.05 10.23
N LEU A 110 -5.18 -10.58 9.00
CA LEU A 110 -4.03 -10.70 8.11
C LEU A 110 -3.41 -9.34 7.78
N GLY A 111 -4.24 -8.33 7.53
CA GLY A 111 -3.76 -6.97 7.31
C GLY A 111 -3.09 -6.36 8.54
N ILE A 112 -3.65 -6.54 9.74
CA ILE A 112 -3.04 -6.13 11.02
C ILE A 112 -1.65 -6.77 11.17
N SER A 113 -1.56 -8.09 10.99
CA SER A 113 -0.29 -8.82 11.09
C SER A 113 0.75 -8.30 10.09
N PHE A 114 0.34 -8.11 8.84
CA PHE A 114 1.21 -7.52 7.82
C PHE A 114 1.68 -6.12 8.19
N ASN A 115 0.79 -5.27 8.67
CA ASN A 115 1.11 -3.88 9.04
C ASN A 115 2.08 -3.80 10.23
N ILE A 116 1.99 -4.71 11.21
CA ILE A 116 2.98 -4.83 12.28
C ILE A 116 4.35 -5.22 11.71
N LEU A 117 4.39 -6.24 10.86
CA LEU A 117 5.63 -6.66 10.20
C LEU A 117 6.21 -5.55 9.33
N ASN A 118 5.38 -4.83 8.57
CA ASN A 118 5.84 -3.71 7.76
C ASN A 118 6.40 -2.56 8.60
N ALA A 119 5.77 -2.22 9.73
CA ALA A 119 6.33 -1.24 10.66
C ALA A 119 7.73 -1.65 11.15
N MET A 120 7.94 -2.93 11.44
CA MET A 120 9.27 -3.45 11.79
C MET A 120 10.25 -3.36 10.62
N MET A 121 9.81 -3.62 9.38
CA MET A 121 10.70 -3.43 8.22
C MET A 121 11.11 -1.97 8.04
N GLN A 122 10.15 -1.06 7.99
CA GLN A 122 10.40 0.33 7.64
C GLN A 122 10.90 1.15 8.84
N GLY A 123 10.15 1.14 9.94
CA GLY A 123 10.44 1.98 11.09
C GLY A 123 11.67 1.51 11.84
N TYR A 124 11.82 0.22 12.04
CA TYR A 124 13.00 -0.29 12.73
C TYR A 124 14.28 -0.08 11.91
N TRP A 125 14.20 -0.21 10.56
CA TRP A 125 15.30 0.17 9.68
C TRP A 125 15.61 1.66 9.81
N ILE A 126 14.65 2.53 9.54
CA ILE A 126 14.85 3.98 9.46
C ILE A 126 15.41 4.57 10.78
N PHE A 127 14.94 4.06 11.91
CA PHE A 127 15.23 4.68 13.21
C PHE A 127 16.30 3.97 14.04
N HIS A 128 16.64 2.71 13.72
CA HIS A 128 17.57 1.92 14.51
C HIS A 128 18.63 1.23 13.66
N VAL A 129 18.25 0.34 12.74
CA VAL A 129 19.21 -0.51 12.00
C VAL A 129 20.11 0.30 11.07
N ALA A 130 19.59 1.38 10.47
CA ALA A 130 20.36 2.25 9.59
C ALA A 130 21.58 2.90 10.25
N TYR A 131 21.60 2.97 11.57
CA TYR A 131 22.67 3.58 12.38
C TYR A 131 23.65 2.58 13.02
N ILE A 132 23.44 1.29 12.77
CA ILE A 132 24.38 0.26 13.23
C ILE A 132 25.66 0.32 12.40
N GLN A 133 26.80 0.01 13.02
CA GLN A 133 28.07 -0.12 12.32
C GLN A 133 27.94 -1.03 11.09
N ASP A 134 28.59 -0.65 10.00
CA ASP A 134 28.56 -1.34 8.69
C ASP A 134 27.18 -1.36 8.02
N SER A 135 26.24 -0.52 8.46
CA SER A 135 24.97 -0.34 7.76
C SER A 135 25.18 0.36 6.39
N PRO A 136 24.55 -0.15 5.31
CA PRO A 136 24.65 0.47 3.99
C PRO A 136 23.72 1.68 3.80
N ALA A 137 23.22 2.29 4.87
CA ALA A 137 22.27 3.40 4.81
C ALA A 137 22.92 4.71 4.35
N LEU A 138 22.88 4.99 3.06
CA LEU A 138 23.50 6.17 2.47
C LEU A 138 22.96 7.49 3.05
N PHE A 139 21.69 7.56 3.40
CA PHE A 139 21.11 8.78 3.99
C PHE A 139 21.71 9.13 5.36
N VAL A 140 22.21 8.15 6.10
CA VAL A 140 22.88 8.37 7.40
C VAL A 140 24.22 9.05 7.17
N GLN A 141 24.97 8.59 6.16
CA GLN A 141 26.28 9.15 5.80
C GLN A 141 26.14 10.55 5.19
N ALA A 142 25.14 10.75 4.34
CA ALA A 142 24.89 12.02 3.64
C ALA A 142 24.30 13.11 4.56
N GLY A 143 23.57 12.73 5.63
CA GLY A 143 22.86 13.70 6.46
C GLY A 143 21.89 14.55 5.60
N THR A 144 21.82 15.85 5.84
CA THR A 144 20.91 16.76 5.13
C THR A 144 21.21 16.89 3.64
N SER A 145 22.43 16.56 3.16
CA SER A 145 22.75 16.55 1.73
C SER A 145 21.97 15.48 0.97
N TRP A 146 21.41 14.48 1.68
CA TRP A 146 20.49 13.49 1.10
C TRP A 146 19.31 14.11 0.36
N PHE A 147 18.79 15.23 0.84
CA PHE A 147 17.68 15.93 0.19
C PHE A 147 17.98 16.46 -1.21
N HIS A 148 19.27 16.60 -1.56
CA HIS A 148 19.73 17.02 -2.89
C HIS A 148 20.12 15.82 -3.79
N SER A 149 20.05 14.61 -3.26
CA SER A 149 20.35 13.40 -4.04
C SER A 149 19.24 13.14 -5.08
N TRP A 150 19.63 12.58 -6.22
CA TRP A 150 18.65 12.20 -7.25
C TRP A 150 17.65 11.16 -6.74
N GLN A 151 18.08 10.28 -5.84
CA GLN A 151 17.22 9.27 -5.21
C GLN A 151 16.09 9.94 -4.42
N PHE A 152 16.43 10.90 -3.56
CA PHE A 152 15.44 11.59 -2.77
C PHE A 152 14.47 12.41 -3.64
N ILE A 153 15.00 13.16 -4.62
CA ILE A 153 14.20 14.02 -5.51
C ILE A 153 13.26 13.16 -6.37
N LEU A 154 13.81 12.18 -7.11
CA LEU A 154 13.01 11.30 -7.98
C LEU A 154 12.00 10.48 -7.16
N GLY A 155 12.45 9.88 -6.06
CA GLY A 155 11.59 9.08 -5.21
C GLY A 155 10.44 9.88 -4.61
N THR A 156 10.70 11.11 -4.15
CA THR A 156 9.65 12.02 -3.64
C THR A 156 8.66 12.41 -4.73
N CYS A 157 9.14 12.73 -5.94
CA CYS A 157 8.27 13.03 -7.08
C CYS A 157 7.35 11.84 -7.41
N LEU A 158 7.90 10.62 -7.45
CA LEU A 158 7.11 9.40 -7.69
C LEU A 158 6.13 9.14 -6.56
N PHE A 159 6.55 9.29 -5.30
CA PHE A 159 5.67 9.12 -4.14
C PHE A 159 4.47 10.06 -4.22
N VAL A 160 4.71 11.36 -4.42
CA VAL A 160 3.65 12.37 -4.51
C VAL A 160 2.72 12.11 -5.71
N ALA A 161 3.28 11.77 -6.87
CA ALA A 161 2.49 11.44 -8.06
C ALA A 161 1.63 10.18 -7.82
N GLY A 162 2.19 9.12 -7.26
CA GLY A 162 1.49 7.88 -6.92
C GLY A 162 0.38 8.10 -5.89
N TYR A 163 0.69 8.84 -4.83
CA TYR A 163 -0.28 9.23 -3.80
C TYR A 163 -1.45 10.03 -4.38
N PHE A 164 -1.17 11.02 -5.23
CA PHE A 164 -2.21 11.77 -5.92
C PHE A 164 -3.09 10.87 -6.81
N ILE A 165 -2.47 9.96 -7.59
CA ILE A 165 -3.21 9.00 -8.42
C ILE A 165 -4.10 8.11 -7.56
N ASN A 166 -3.58 7.59 -6.44
CA ASN A 166 -4.33 6.76 -5.50
C ASN A 166 -5.53 7.53 -4.94
N LEU A 167 -5.31 8.71 -4.36
CA LEU A 167 -6.37 9.54 -3.77
C LEU A 167 -7.46 9.92 -4.77
N ARG A 168 -7.07 10.34 -5.98
CA ARG A 168 -8.01 10.75 -7.01
C ARG A 168 -8.83 9.58 -7.53
N SER A 169 -8.20 8.42 -7.68
CA SER A 169 -8.88 7.20 -8.10
C SER A 169 -9.87 6.69 -7.04
N ASP A 170 -9.47 6.70 -5.77
CA ASP A 170 -10.36 6.36 -4.65
C ASP A 170 -11.53 7.36 -4.53
N TYR A 171 -11.28 8.65 -4.78
CA TYR A 171 -12.34 9.66 -4.84
C TYR A 171 -13.37 9.29 -5.93
N ILE A 172 -12.92 8.96 -7.15
CA ILE A 172 -13.80 8.55 -8.24
C ILE A 172 -14.63 7.33 -7.83
N ILE A 173 -13.98 6.27 -7.32
CA ILE A 173 -14.68 5.05 -6.88
C ILE A 173 -15.74 5.33 -5.83
N ARG A 174 -15.43 6.13 -4.80
CA ARG A 174 -16.39 6.49 -3.73
C ARG A 174 -17.58 7.30 -4.23
N HIS A 175 -17.44 8.05 -5.34
CA HIS A 175 -18.51 8.89 -5.89
C HIS A 175 -19.31 8.21 -6.99
N LEU A 176 -19.02 6.94 -7.32
CA LEU A 176 -19.84 6.16 -8.26
C LEU A 176 -21.25 5.91 -7.70
N ARG A 177 -21.36 5.72 -6.38
CA ARG A 177 -22.65 5.57 -5.68
C ARG A 177 -23.13 6.92 -5.18
N LYS A 178 -24.35 7.28 -5.59
CA LYS A 178 -25.03 8.50 -5.13
C LYS A 178 -25.77 8.25 -3.81
N ASP A 179 -26.45 7.10 -3.70
CA ASP A 179 -27.17 6.70 -2.49
C ASP A 179 -26.29 5.83 -1.59
N PRO A 180 -26.22 6.12 -0.26
CA PRO A 180 -25.53 5.28 0.71
C PRO A 180 -26.08 3.85 0.83
N ASN A 181 -27.32 3.61 0.46
CA ASN A 181 -27.94 2.28 0.49
C ASN A 181 -27.75 1.49 -0.82
N ASP A 182 -27.17 2.12 -1.86
CA ASP A 182 -26.92 1.47 -3.12
C ASP A 182 -25.81 0.43 -2.99
N THR A 183 -26.12 -0.82 -3.32
CA THR A 183 -25.21 -1.97 -3.27
C THR A 183 -24.68 -2.37 -4.65
N LYS A 184 -25.11 -1.70 -5.72
CA LYS A 184 -24.69 -2.02 -7.10
C LYS A 184 -23.21 -1.72 -7.32
N HIS A 185 -22.63 -2.45 -8.24
CA HIS A 185 -21.32 -2.12 -8.78
C HIS A 185 -21.46 -1.17 -9.97
N TYR A 186 -20.51 -0.27 -10.10
CA TYR A 186 -20.44 0.70 -11.20
C TYR A 186 -19.04 0.69 -11.81
N PHE A 187 -19.01 0.87 -13.12
CA PHE A 187 -17.77 0.94 -13.86
C PHE A 187 -17.13 2.33 -13.71
N PRO A 188 -15.92 2.45 -13.14
CA PRO A 188 -15.25 3.74 -12.98
C PRO A 188 -14.80 4.28 -14.33
N LYS A 189 -14.93 5.61 -14.52
CA LYS A 189 -14.61 6.30 -15.77
C LYS A 189 -13.76 7.54 -15.52
N GLY A 190 -12.99 7.92 -16.52
CA GLY A 190 -12.16 9.14 -16.46
C GLY A 190 -10.82 8.95 -15.76
N PHE A 191 -9.98 10.00 -15.73
CA PHE A 191 -8.65 9.98 -15.15
C PHE A 191 -7.86 8.75 -15.59
N MET A 192 -7.14 8.07 -14.69
CA MET A 192 -6.37 6.86 -15.00
C MET A 192 -7.22 5.63 -15.33
N PHE A 193 -8.52 5.63 -15.01
CA PHE A 193 -9.47 4.60 -15.47
C PHE A 193 -9.72 4.60 -16.98
N LYS A 194 -9.12 5.54 -17.71
CA LYS A 194 -9.04 5.47 -19.18
C LYS A 194 -8.06 4.40 -19.68
N TYR A 195 -7.12 3.97 -18.84
CA TYR A 195 -6.01 3.08 -19.21
C TYR A 195 -6.04 1.75 -18.47
N VAL A 196 -6.47 1.76 -17.20
CA VAL A 196 -6.44 0.58 -16.33
C VAL A 196 -7.74 0.45 -15.51
N THR A 197 -8.08 -0.78 -15.13
CA THR A 197 -9.26 -1.06 -14.31
C THR A 197 -9.03 -0.80 -12.81
N SER A 198 -7.77 -0.80 -12.36
CA SER A 198 -7.38 -0.63 -10.97
C SER A 198 -6.42 0.55 -10.82
N ALA A 199 -6.91 1.75 -11.14
CA ALA A 199 -6.11 2.97 -11.16
C ALA A 199 -5.58 3.38 -9.77
N ASN A 200 -6.34 3.11 -8.71
CA ASN A 200 -5.90 3.32 -7.33
C ASN A 200 -4.73 2.41 -6.96
N TYR A 201 -4.73 1.15 -7.40
CA TYR A 201 -3.60 0.23 -7.18
C TYR A 201 -2.36 0.65 -7.99
N PHE A 202 -2.54 1.16 -9.21
CA PHE A 202 -1.43 1.75 -9.95
C PHE A 202 -0.79 2.90 -9.17
N GLY A 203 -1.60 3.82 -8.66
CA GLY A 203 -1.12 4.91 -7.81
C GLY A 203 -0.31 4.41 -6.62
N GLU A 204 -0.82 3.41 -5.91
CA GLU A 204 -0.17 2.83 -4.73
C GLU A 204 1.15 2.10 -5.07
N LEU A 205 1.22 1.43 -6.24
CA LEU A 205 2.47 0.87 -6.74
C LEU A 205 3.53 1.94 -7.03
N VAL A 206 3.15 3.03 -7.68
CA VAL A 206 4.06 4.15 -7.99
C VAL A 206 4.51 4.83 -6.69
N GLU A 207 3.60 5.00 -5.75
CA GLU A 207 3.85 5.60 -4.44
C GLU A 207 4.91 4.82 -3.65
N TRP A 208 4.75 3.50 -3.49
CA TRP A 208 5.68 2.69 -2.72
C TRP A 208 7.02 2.43 -3.45
N LEU A 209 7.02 2.42 -4.79
CA LEU A 209 8.26 2.48 -5.57
C LEU A 209 9.00 3.79 -5.28
N GLY A 210 8.28 4.91 -5.25
CA GLY A 210 8.83 6.21 -4.87
C GLY A 210 9.44 6.19 -3.47
N PHE A 211 8.77 5.59 -2.50
CA PHE A 211 9.29 5.45 -1.13
C PHE A 211 10.56 4.59 -1.07
N ALA A 212 10.60 3.48 -1.81
CA ALA A 212 11.79 2.64 -1.91
C ALA A 212 13.00 3.41 -2.50
N ILE A 213 12.76 4.25 -3.50
CA ILE A 213 13.80 5.06 -4.13
C ILE A 213 14.24 6.21 -3.21
N LEU A 214 13.31 6.96 -2.58
CA LEU A 214 13.68 8.09 -1.73
C LEU A 214 14.44 7.69 -0.46
N THR A 215 14.17 6.50 0.07
CA THR A 215 14.92 5.94 1.20
C THR A 215 16.17 5.18 0.76
N TRP A 216 16.24 4.80 -0.53
CA TRP A 216 17.27 3.95 -1.12
C TRP A 216 17.60 2.74 -0.25
N SER A 217 16.58 2.04 0.17
CA SER A 217 16.69 1.00 1.18
C SER A 217 16.14 -0.34 0.72
N VAL A 218 16.79 -1.43 1.15
CA VAL A 218 16.30 -2.80 0.91
C VAL A 218 14.91 -3.01 1.54
N PRO A 219 14.62 -2.56 2.79
CA PRO A 219 13.27 -2.65 3.34
C PRO A 219 12.21 -1.94 2.51
N GLY A 220 12.53 -0.75 1.97
CA GLY A 220 11.62 -0.03 1.06
C GLY A 220 11.32 -0.85 -0.20
N LEU A 221 12.36 -1.46 -0.79
CA LEU A 221 12.19 -2.35 -1.95
C LEU A 221 11.36 -3.58 -1.63
N VAL A 222 11.60 -4.23 -0.48
CA VAL A 222 10.81 -5.39 -0.02
C VAL A 222 9.34 -5.01 0.16
N PHE A 223 9.06 -3.84 0.69
CA PHE A 223 7.68 -3.36 0.83
C PHE A 223 7.02 -3.08 -0.53
N PHE A 224 7.75 -2.50 -1.47
CA PHE A 224 7.26 -2.36 -2.84
C PHE A 224 6.93 -3.73 -3.47
N VAL A 225 7.81 -4.73 -3.31
CA VAL A 225 7.56 -6.11 -3.78
C VAL A 225 6.30 -6.70 -3.12
N TRP A 226 6.09 -6.46 -1.83
CA TRP A 226 4.87 -6.88 -1.13
C TRP A 226 3.62 -6.21 -1.67
N THR A 227 3.68 -4.90 -1.90
CA THR A 227 2.58 -4.15 -2.50
C THR A 227 2.23 -4.70 -3.89
N PHE A 228 3.25 -4.97 -4.69
CA PHE A 228 3.09 -5.60 -6.00
C PHE A 228 2.45 -6.99 -5.88
N ALA A 229 2.98 -7.82 -4.99
CA ALA A 229 2.50 -9.18 -4.75
C ALA A 229 1.04 -9.25 -4.30
N ASN A 230 0.59 -8.25 -3.57
CA ASN A 230 -0.80 -8.16 -3.12
C ASN A 230 -1.72 -7.54 -4.18
N LEU A 231 -1.34 -6.41 -4.77
CA LEU A 231 -2.25 -5.61 -5.60
C LEU A 231 -2.39 -6.12 -7.03
N VAL A 232 -1.33 -6.70 -7.62
CA VAL A 232 -1.37 -7.17 -9.02
C VAL A 232 -2.34 -8.33 -9.24
N PRO A 233 -2.33 -9.41 -8.42
CA PRO A 233 -3.32 -10.47 -8.54
C PRO A 233 -4.76 -9.98 -8.28
N ARG A 234 -4.93 -9.06 -7.34
CA ARG A 234 -6.24 -8.45 -7.05
C ARG A 234 -6.75 -7.61 -8.22
N ALA A 235 -5.87 -6.84 -8.87
CA ALA A 235 -6.23 -6.10 -10.10
C ALA A 235 -6.66 -7.06 -11.21
N ASN A 236 -6.03 -8.23 -11.32
CA ASN A 236 -6.44 -9.27 -12.26
C ASN A 236 -7.84 -9.83 -11.93
N ALA A 237 -8.14 -10.07 -10.65
CA ALA A 237 -9.46 -10.54 -10.23
C ALA A 237 -10.55 -9.47 -10.53
N ILE A 238 -10.27 -8.19 -10.23
CA ILE A 238 -11.17 -7.07 -10.55
C ILE A 238 -11.38 -6.94 -12.07
N TYR A 239 -10.32 -7.08 -12.86
CA TYR A 239 -10.41 -7.04 -14.33
C TYR A 239 -11.33 -8.14 -14.86
N LYS A 240 -11.16 -9.39 -14.41
CA LYS A 240 -12.03 -10.51 -14.75
C LYS A 240 -13.48 -10.25 -14.33
N ARG A 241 -13.69 -9.71 -13.15
CA ARG A 241 -15.01 -9.34 -12.65
C ARG A 241 -15.67 -8.29 -13.52
N TYR A 242 -14.93 -7.26 -13.96
CA TYR A 242 -15.46 -6.25 -14.88
C TYR A 242 -15.78 -6.81 -16.27
N GLN A 243 -15.05 -7.81 -16.76
CA GLN A 243 -15.41 -8.48 -18.02
C GLN A 243 -16.79 -9.17 -17.95
N ILE A 244 -17.17 -9.66 -16.76
CA ILE A 244 -18.47 -10.32 -16.54
C ILE A 244 -19.57 -9.28 -16.28
N GLU A 245 -19.33 -8.29 -15.42
CA GLU A 245 -20.36 -7.34 -14.98
C GLU A 245 -20.59 -6.19 -15.97
N PHE A 246 -19.56 -5.82 -16.76
CA PHE A 246 -19.57 -4.67 -17.67
C PHE A 246 -18.96 -5.04 -19.04
N PRO A 247 -19.50 -6.06 -19.75
CA PRO A 247 -18.90 -6.56 -20.97
C PRO A 247 -18.81 -5.50 -22.08
N GLU A 248 -19.78 -4.61 -22.18
CA GLU A 248 -19.81 -3.57 -23.23
C GLU A 248 -18.74 -2.49 -23.00
N GLU A 249 -18.57 -2.04 -21.74
CA GLU A 249 -17.51 -1.10 -21.38
C GLU A 249 -16.11 -1.70 -21.57
N MET A 250 -15.96 -2.98 -21.28
CA MET A 250 -14.68 -3.68 -21.44
C MET A 250 -14.33 -3.94 -22.89
N LYS A 251 -15.32 -4.26 -23.77
CA LYS A 251 -15.09 -4.43 -25.21
C LYS A 251 -14.74 -3.13 -25.92
N SER A 252 -15.41 -2.03 -25.54
CA SER A 252 -15.22 -0.72 -26.18
C SER A 252 -13.86 -0.06 -25.83
N ARG A 253 -13.14 -0.58 -24.83
CA ARG A 253 -11.91 0.01 -24.30
C ARG A 253 -10.81 -1.05 -24.19
N LYS A 254 -9.60 -0.72 -24.65
CA LYS A 254 -8.42 -1.59 -24.54
C LYS A 254 -7.75 -1.41 -23.17
N LEU A 255 -8.52 -1.60 -22.08
CA LEU A 255 -8.03 -1.40 -20.74
C LEU A 255 -7.03 -2.48 -20.33
N LYS A 256 -6.08 -2.09 -19.50
CA LYS A 256 -5.14 -2.97 -18.81
C LYS A 256 -5.61 -3.20 -17.37
N ARG A 257 -4.96 -4.12 -16.65
CA ARG A 257 -5.32 -4.45 -15.26
C ARG A 257 -4.90 -3.35 -14.30
N VAL A 258 -3.59 -3.07 -14.24
CA VAL A 258 -3.02 -2.14 -13.26
C VAL A 258 -1.89 -1.28 -13.80
N ILE A 259 -1.06 -1.74 -14.74
CA ILE A 259 0.02 -0.96 -15.32
C ILE A 259 -0.40 -0.46 -16.70
N PRO A 260 -0.55 0.88 -16.90
CA PRO A 260 -0.96 1.44 -18.17
C PRO A 260 -0.12 0.92 -19.31
N PHE A 261 -0.80 0.55 -20.42
CA PHE A 261 -0.23 0.03 -21.67
C PHE A 261 0.46 -1.34 -21.58
N ILE A 262 0.82 -1.82 -20.38
CA ILE A 262 1.59 -3.08 -20.19
C ILE A 262 0.67 -4.20 -19.69
N TYR A 263 0.10 -4.06 -18.49
CA TYR A 263 -0.63 -5.14 -17.80
C TYR A 263 -1.96 -4.72 -17.21
#